data_fb97c6fae4a654235584e25732f191a2
#
_entry.id   fb97c6fae4a654235584e25732f191a2
#
_cell.length_a   1.000
_cell.length_b   1.000
_cell.length_c   1.000
_cell.angle_alpha   90.00
_cell.angle_beta   90.00
_cell.angle_gamma   90.00
#
_symmetry.space_group_name_H-M   'P 1'
#
loop_
_entity.id
_entity.type
_entity.pdbx_description
1 polymer ?
#
loop_
_entity_poly.entity_id
_entity_poly.type
_entity_poly.pdbx_seq_one_letter_code
_entity_poly.pdbx_strand_id
1 'polypeptide(L)'
;MKADVTKHKLDKKLVLERKTLARRHVLTLDEDRCVGCGICEAICPKEAPKLSSPVTRDGRLVQKPRVDFEADKCIFCGECVDLCPTNAIRLEINGEQRVPVFEFEAFPVLSKVIAIDAKKCWYGAITAACEFKCQEECPTDAIDVTVQKIGKDPAGRIVDFKVLEEECIFCKKCESACPEDAISVIKPFRGSLQLDTNLCPEGCQICADICPTEALSIGEDKKLVITEEFCIYCGACQQVCPEKAIKVDRTEVLHTDVKSGAWVKALEKLTSYGFVVKEVGSKSGKKRHERTKNLVGF
;
A
#
# COMPACT_ATOMS: atom_id res chain seq x y z
N MET A 1 -20.65 -30.36 2.10
CA MET A 1 -19.57 -30.36 3.12
C MET A 1 -19.09 -28.92 3.28
N LYS A 2 -19.14 -28.33 4.48
CA LYS A 2 -18.47 -27.06 4.75
C LYS A 2 -16.97 -27.28 4.64
N ALA A 3 -16.28 -26.46 3.86
CA ALA A 3 -14.82 -26.46 3.82
C ALA A 3 -14.31 -26.08 5.20
N ASP A 4 -13.39 -26.83 5.74
CA ASP A 4 -12.79 -26.57 7.03
C ASP A 4 -11.79 -25.40 6.89
N VAL A 5 -11.99 -24.35 7.66
CA VAL A 5 -11.08 -23.19 7.68
C VAL A 5 -10.35 -23.21 9.01
N THR A 6 -9.04 -23.32 8.96
CA THR A 6 -8.17 -23.27 10.12
C THR A 6 -7.47 -21.92 10.22
N LYS A 7 -7.25 -21.45 11.46
CA LYS A 7 -6.48 -20.25 11.76
C LYS A 7 -5.39 -20.58 12.74
N HIS A 8 -4.17 -20.19 12.44
CA HIS A 8 -3.03 -20.37 13.33
C HIS A 8 -2.05 -19.20 13.20
N LYS A 9 -1.23 -19.04 14.21
CA LYS A 9 -0.19 -18.02 14.27
C LYS A 9 1.16 -18.72 14.19
N LEU A 10 1.99 -18.33 13.24
CA LEU A 10 3.35 -18.79 13.04
C LEU A 10 4.28 -17.59 13.18
N ASP A 11 4.99 -17.50 14.30
CA ASP A 11 5.83 -16.35 14.65
C ASP A 11 5.03 -15.05 14.54
N LYS A 12 5.42 -14.14 13.64
CA LYS A 12 4.77 -12.85 13.39
C LYS A 12 3.76 -12.89 12.21
N LYS A 13 3.35 -14.07 11.79
CA LYS A 13 2.39 -14.28 10.71
C LYS A 13 1.11 -14.90 11.21
N LEU A 14 -0.02 -14.29 10.87
CA LEU A 14 -1.34 -14.87 11.04
C LEU A 14 -1.72 -15.58 9.74
N VAL A 15 -2.03 -16.87 9.83
CA VAL A 15 -2.32 -17.72 8.67
C VAL A 15 -3.75 -18.26 8.77
N LEU A 16 -4.54 -18.04 7.73
CA LEU A 16 -5.82 -18.72 7.52
C LEU A 16 -5.66 -19.71 6.38
N GLU A 17 -6.09 -20.93 6.59
CA GLU A 17 -6.04 -21.98 5.59
C GLU A 17 -7.43 -22.59 5.37
N ARG A 18 -7.84 -22.70 4.11
CA ARG A 18 -9.04 -23.42 3.70
C ARG A 18 -8.67 -24.55 2.75
N LYS A 19 -9.00 -25.77 3.13
CA LYS A 19 -8.82 -26.97 2.30
C LYS A 19 -10.15 -27.43 1.72
N THR A 20 -10.16 -27.66 0.42
CA THR A 20 -11.24 -28.33 -0.31
C THR A 20 -10.65 -29.52 -1.04
N LEU A 21 -11.47 -30.36 -1.67
CA LEU A 21 -10.99 -31.49 -2.45
C LEU A 21 -10.02 -31.11 -3.58
N ALA A 22 -10.20 -29.94 -4.18
CA ALA A 22 -9.43 -29.51 -5.36
C ALA A 22 -8.47 -28.36 -5.08
N ARG A 23 -8.65 -27.60 -4.00
CA ARG A 23 -7.92 -26.34 -3.78
C ARG A 23 -7.57 -26.13 -2.31
N ARG A 24 -6.33 -25.68 -2.11
CA ARG A 24 -5.83 -25.18 -0.84
C ARG A 24 -5.64 -23.69 -0.96
N HIS A 25 -6.36 -22.90 -0.14
CA HIS A 25 -6.21 -21.45 -0.06
C HIS A 25 -5.48 -21.12 1.23
N VAL A 26 -4.45 -20.29 1.14
CA VAL A 26 -3.67 -19.83 2.29
C VAL A 26 -3.60 -18.31 2.25
N LEU A 27 -4.25 -17.64 3.20
CA LEU A 27 -4.13 -16.22 3.39
C LEU A 27 -3.19 -15.97 4.55
N THR A 28 -2.13 -15.22 4.31
CA THR A 28 -1.10 -14.88 5.29
C THR A 28 -1.10 -13.37 5.52
N LEU A 29 -1.19 -12.95 6.78
CA LEU A 29 -0.95 -11.58 7.23
C LEU A 29 0.40 -11.52 7.93
N ASP A 30 1.30 -10.71 7.43
CA ASP A 30 2.57 -10.37 8.06
C ASP A 30 2.36 -9.23 9.06
N GLU A 31 2.53 -9.51 10.36
CA GLU A 31 2.30 -8.55 11.44
C GLU A 31 3.37 -7.44 11.49
N ASP A 32 4.59 -7.69 11.02
CA ASP A 32 5.63 -6.65 10.99
C ASP A 32 5.33 -5.60 9.93
N ARG A 33 4.88 -6.04 8.76
CA ARG A 33 4.49 -5.15 7.66
C ARG A 33 3.15 -4.45 7.88
N CYS A 34 2.27 -5.06 8.67
CA CYS A 34 0.95 -4.50 8.95
C CYS A 34 1.05 -3.28 9.88
N VAL A 35 0.62 -2.13 9.40
CA VAL A 35 0.58 -0.87 10.16
C VAL A 35 -0.79 -0.60 10.79
N GLY A 36 -1.74 -1.53 10.72
CA GLY A 36 -3.05 -1.35 11.31
C GLY A 36 -3.87 -0.20 10.69
N CYS A 37 -3.76 0.01 9.39
CA CYS A 37 -4.44 1.11 8.70
C CYS A 37 -5.97 0.95 8.56
N GLY A 38 -6.51 -0.26 8.78
CA GLY A 38 -7.94 -0.55 8.77
C GLY A 38 -8.57 -0.69 7.39
N ILE A 39 -7.82 -0.53 6.28
CA ILE A 39 -8.38 -0.66 4.92
C ILE A 39 -9.02 -2.03 4.71
N CYS A 40 -8.36 -3.12 5.09
CA CYS A 40 -8.87 -4.48 4.94
C CYS A 40 -10.20 -4.70 5.70
N GLU A 41 -10.37 -4.10 6.89
CA GLU A 41 -11.63 -4.14 7.64
C GLU A 41 -12.72 -3.35 6.93
N ALA A 42 -12.40 -2.13 6.50
CA ALA A 42 -13.37 -1.25 5.85
C ALA A 42 -13.95 -1.83 4.55
N ILE A 43 -13.09 -2.43 3.70
CA ILE A 43 -13.52 -2.90 2.36
C ILE A 43 -14.15 -4.29 2.38
N CYS A 44 -13.85 -5.13 3.36
CA CYS A 44 -14.25 -6.54 3.34
C CYS A 44 -15.77 -6.72 3.23
N PRO A 45 -16.27 -7.43 2.19
CA PRO A 45 -17.70 -7.62 1.99
C PRO A 45 -18.33 -8.58 3.00
N LYS A 46 -17.49 -9.34 3.73
CA LYS A 46 -17.87 -10.32 4.75
C LYS A 46 -17.49 -9.91 6.16
N GLU A 47 -16.88 -8.74 6.33
CA GLU A 47 -16.44 -8.22 7.63
C GLU A 47 -15.57 -9.20 8.42
N ALA A 48 -14.74 -9.97 7.68
CA ALA A 48 -13.85 -10.98 8.29
C ALA A 48 -12.66 -10.37 9.03
N PRO A 49 -11.96 -9.31 8.51
CA PRO A 49 -10.90 -8.64 9.28
C PRO A 49 -11.50 -7.78 10.39
N LYS A 50 -10.83 -7.79 11.55
CA LYS A 50 -11.14 -6.94 12.70
C LYS A 50 -9.87 -6.24 13.19
N LEU A 51 -9.97 -4.93 13.39
CA LEU A 51 -8.86 -4.12 13.86
C LEU A 51 -8.97 -3.90 15.37
N SER A 52 -7.90 -4.18 16.11
CA SER A 52 -7.83 -3.84 17.55
C SER A 52 -7.53 -2.35 17.74
N SER A 53 -7.87 -1.83 18.93
CA SER A 53 -7.44 -0.48 19.30
C SER A 53 -5.92 -0.41 19.51
N PRO A 54 -5.28 0.75 19.21
CA PRO A 54 -3.90 1.00 19.60
C PRO A 54 -3.74 1.14 21.10
N VAL A 55 -2.53 0.93 21.61
CA VAL A 55 -2.17 1.30 22.98
C VAL A 55 -1.14 2.41 22.93
N THR A 56 -1.45 3.53 23.56
CA THR A 56 -0.58 4.72 23.59
C THR A 56 -0.25 5.09 25.03
N ARG A 57 0.93 5.67 25.25
CA ARG A 57 1.36 6.17 26.57
C ARG A 57 2.34 7.32 26.35
N ASP A 58 2.15 8.41 27.10
CA ASP A 58 3.06 9.57 27.12
C ASP A 58 3.44 10.09 25.72
N GLY A 59 2.45 10.20 24.82
CA GLY A 59 2.67 10.66 23.47
C GLY A 59 3.40 9.68 22.53
N ARG A 60 3.56 8.42 22.95
CA ARG A 60 4.21 7.34 22.16
C ARG A 60 3.25 6.19 21.86
N LEU A 61 3.47 5.53 20.75
CA LEU A 61 2.76 4.29 20.41
C LEU A 61 3.44 3.10 21.08
N VAL A 62 2.74 2.49 22.06
CA VAL A 62 3.25 1.30 22.77
C VAL A 62 2.91 0.03 22.00
N GLN A 63 1.70 -0.04 21.45
CA GLN A 63 1.25 -1.17 20.63
C GLN A 63 0.42 -0.67 19.45
N LYS A 64 0.86 -1.04 18.24
CA LYS A 64 0.09 -0.75 17.02
C LYS A 64 -1.20 -1.55 16.95
N PRO A 65 -2.24 -1.05 16.25
CA PRO A 65 -3.44 -1.83 15.98
C PRO A 65 -3.08 -3.15 15.29
N ARG A 66 -3.74 -4.22 15.70
CA ARG A 66 -3.54 -5.55 15.10
C ARG A 66 -4.80 -5.95 14.34
N VAL A 67 -4.59 -6.54 13.19
CA VAL A 67 -5.67 -7.13 12.40
C VAL A 67 -5.79 -8.61 12.77
N ASP A 68 -6.99 -9.02 13.12
CA ASP A 68 -7.36 -10.43 13.24
C ASP A 68 -8.42 -10.77 12.19
N PHE A 69 -8.53 -12.04 11.81
CA PHE A 69 -9.52 -12.50 10.85
C PHE A 69 -10.47 -13.51 11.50
N GLU A 70 -11.77 -13.29 11.33
CA GLU A 70 -12.78 -14.30 11.63
C GLU A 70 -12.77 -15.35 10.50
N ALA A 71 -12.23 -16.53 10.80
CA ALA A 71 -11.92 -17.55 9.81
C ALA A 71 -13.16 -18.06 9.05
N ASP A 72 -14.29 -18.18 9.74
CA ASP A 72 -15.57 -18.64 9.21
C ASP A 72 -16.23 -17.61 8.25
N LYS A 73 -15.86 -16.34 8.34
CA LYS A 73 -16.35 -15.27 7.46
C LYS A 73 -15.47 -15.08 6.22
N CYS A 74 -14.19 -15.45 6.29
CA CYS A 74 -13.27 -15.22 5.18
C CYS A 74 -13.60 -16.10 3.97
N ILE A 75 -13.87 -15.47 2.82
CA ILE A 75 -14.17 -16.16 1.56
C ILE A 75 -12.95 -16.27 0.63
N PHE A 76 -11.79 -15.76 1.04
CA PHE A 76 -10.54 -15.77 0.27
C PHE A 76 -10.69 -15.08 -1.10
N CYS A 77 -11.42 -13.96 -1.17
CA CYS A 77 -11.63 -13.20 -2.41
C CYS A 77 -10.40 -12.44 -2.89
N GLY A 78 -9.53 -12.00 -1.96
CA GLY A 78 -8.30 -11.26 -2.27
C GLY A 78 -8.45 -9.73 -2.32
N GLU A 79 -9.63 -9.13 -2.05
CA GLU A 79 -9.81 -7.67 -2.04
C GLU A 79 -8.84 -6.99 -1.07
N CYS A 80 -8.63 -7.57 0.12
CA CYS A 80 -7.70 -7.06 1.12
C CYS A 80 -6.22 -7.22 0.73
N VAL A 81 -5.91 -8.14 -0.19
CA VAL A 81 -4.55 -8.33 -0.72
C VAL A 81 -4.20 -7.17 -1.65
N ASP A 82 -5.04 -6.89 -2.64
CA ASP A 82 -4.80 -5.83 -3.62
C ASP A 82 -4.72 -4.44 -2.99
N LEU A 83 -5.64 -4.16 -2.07
CA LEU A 83 -5.77 -2.84 -1.46
C LEU A 83 -4.86 -2.63 -0.23
N CYS A 84 -4.01 -3.60 0.13
CA CYS A 84 -3.06 -3.43 1.23
C CYS A 84 -1.90 -2.51 0.82
N PRO A 85 -1.78 -1.30 1.41
CA PRO A 85 -0.77 -0.34 0.99
C PRO A 85 0.66 -0.73 1.41
N THR A 86 0.79 -1.68 2.35
CA THR A 86 2.09 -2.17 2.85
C THR A 86 2.39 -3.60 2.40
N ASN A 87 1.58 -4.17 1.49
CA ASN A 87 1.70 -5.55 1.01
C ASN A 87 1.83 -6.58 2.16
N ALA A 88 1.17 -6.30 3.30
CA ALA A 88 1.21 -7.16 4.48
C ALA A 88 0.34 -8.42 4.33
N ILE A 89 -0.58 -8.48 3.36
CA ILE A 89 -1.50 -9.60 3.17
C ILE A 89 -1.16 -10.29 1.85
N ARG A 90 -0.99 -11.62 1.89
CA ARG A 90 -0.75 -12.46 0.72
C ARG A 90 -1.79 -13.56 0.64
N LEU A 91 -2.15 -13.97 -0.56
CA LEU A 91 -3.06 -15.08 -0.81
C LEU A 91 -2.43 -16.04 -1.81
N GLU A 92 -2.34 -17.29 -1.40
CA GLU A 92 -1.89 -18.39 -2.25
C GLU A 92 -3.02 -19.40 -2.48
N ILE A 93 -3.09 -19.90 -3.70
CA ILE A 93 -3.99 -21.00 -4.07
C ILE A 93 -3.14 -22.11 -4.68
N ASN A 94 -3.09 -23.27 -4.02
CA ASN A 94 -2.25 -24.39 -4.37
C ASN A 94 -0.74 -24.06 -4.45
N GLY A 95 -0.27 -23.11 -3.60
CA GLY A 95 1.12 -22.67 -3.54
C GLY A 95 1.51 -21.57 -4.54
N GLU A 96 0.56 -21.11 -5.36
CA GLU A 96 0.78 -19.98 -6.28
C GLU A 96 0.09 -18.74 -5.75
N GLN A 97 0.75 -17.58 -5.84
CA GLN A 97 0.13 -16.30 -5.51
C GLN A 97 -0.98 -16.00 -6.53
N ARG A 98 -2.20 -15.90 -6.05
CA ARG A 98 -3.38 -15.65 -6.89
C ARG A 98 -4.36 -14.76 -6.15
N VAL A 99 -4.96 -13.84 -6.88
CA VAL A 99 -5.96 -12.90 -6.36
C VAL A 99 -7.27 -13.10 -7.11
N PRO A 100 -8.22 -13.89 -6.58
CA PRO A 100 -9.44 -14.27 -7.30
C PRO A 100 -10.26 -13.11 -7.84
N VAL A 101 -10.30 -11.97 -7.16
CA VAL A 101 -11.04 -10.80 -7.64
C VAL A 101 -10.52 -10.27 -8.98
N PHE A 102 -9.27 -10.53 -9.36
CA PHE A 102 -8.73 -10.22 -10.69
C PHE A 102 -9.15 -11.26 -11.73
N GLU A 103 -9.14 -12.54 -11.37
CA GLU A 103 -9.53 -13.63 -12.28
C GLU A 103 -10.98 -13.51 -12.72
N PHE A 104 -11.85 -12.94 -11.86
CA PHE A 104 -13.26 -12.69 -12.16
C PHE A 104 -13.56 -11.26 -12.64
N GLU A 105 -12.52 -10.48 -12.94
CA GLU A 105 -12.63 -9.07 -13.35
C GLU A 105 -13.53 -8.25 -12.39
N ALA A 106 -13.53 -8.64 -11.10
CA ALA A 106 -14.31 -7.96 -10.08
C ALA A 106 -13.61 -6.72 -9.53
N PHE A 107 -12.27 -6.70 -9.59
CA PHE A 107 -11.43 -5.58 -9.18
C PHE A 107 -10.46 -5.21 -10.30
N PRO A 108 -10.09 -3.92 -10.42
CA PRO A 108 -9.03 -3.48 -11.31
C PRO A 108 -7.67 -3.81 -10.72
N VAL A 109 -6.64 -3.83 -11.54
CA VAL A 109 -5.26 -3.82 -11.07
C VAL A 109 -4.88 -2.38 -10.72
N LEU A 110 -4.40 -2.16 -9.50
CA LEU A 110 -3.91 -0.85 -9.07
C LEU A 110 -2.65 -0.46 -9.84
N SER A 111 -2.55 0.82 -10.22
CA SER A 111 -1.38 1.36 -10.89
C SER A 111 -0.25 1.59 -9.89
N LYS A 112 0.53 0.54 -9.66
CA LYS A 112 1.73 0.52 -8.81
C LYS A 112 2.92 0.38 -9.73
N VAL A 113 3.70 1.44 -9.95
CA VAL A 113 4.82 1.42 -10.88
C VAL A 113 6.06 2.00 -10.23
N ILE A 114 7.17 1.30 -10.38
CA ILE A 114 8.50 1.83 -10.18
C ILE A 114 9.29 1.61 -11.47
N ALA A 115 9.72 2.69 -12.09
CA ALA A 115 10.47 2.68 -13.33
C ALA A 115 11.87 3.22 -13.10
N ILE A 116 12.87 2.59 -13.71
CA ILE A 116 14.27 2.94 -13.56
C ILE A 116 14.87 3.21 -14.94
N ASP A 117 15.39 4.42 -15.13
CA ASP A 117 16.22 4.75 -16.27
C ASP A 117 17.65 4.22 -16.04
N ALA A 118 17.93 3.03 -16.60
CA ALA A 118 19.20 2.36 -16.43
C ALA A 118 20.38 3.18 -16.93
N LYS A 119 20.20 4.08 -17.93
CA LYS A 119 21.27 4.93 -18.46
C LYS A 119 21.66 6.01 -17.46
N LYS A 120 20.66 6.70 -16.90
CA LYS A 120 20.90 7.72 -15.86
C LYS A 120 21.46 7.09 -14.59
N CYS A 121 20.87 5.97 -14.13
CA CYS A 121 21.32 5.24 -12.96
C CYS A 121 22.80 4.83 -13.09
N TRP A 122 23.16 4.29 -14.23
CA TRP A 122 24.56 3.90 -14.49
C TRP A 122 25.50 5.10 -14.58
N TYR A 123 25.08 6.20 -15.21
CA TYR A 123 25.87 7.41 -15.32
C TYR A 123 26.22 7.97 -13.93
N GLY A 124 25.25 8.07 -13.02
CA GLY A 124 25.46 8.53 -11.65
C GLY A 124 26.45 7.66 -10.87
N ALA A 125 26.41 6.34 -11.07
CA ALA A 125 27.35 5.42 -10.44
C ALA A 125 28.80 5.61 -10.91
N ILE A 126 29.02 5.90 -12.21
CA ILE A 126 30.36 6.13 -12.79
C ILE A 126 30.93 7.48 -12.34
N THR A 127 30.10 8.50 -12.22
CA THR A 127 30.52 9.85 -11.84
C THR A 127 30.74 10.03 -10.33
N ALA A 128 30.56 8.97 -9.53
CA ALA A 128 30.55 8.99 -8.07
C ALA A 128 29.52 9.97 -7.46
N ALA A 129 28.56 10.45 -8.23
CA ALA A 129 27.46 11.29 -7.75
C ALA A 129 26.40 10.45 -6.98
N CYS A 130 26.33 9.15 -7.28
CA CYS A 130 25.41 8.22 -6.68
C CYS A 130 26.05 7.44 -5.53
N GLU A 131 25.55 7.64 -4.32
CA GLU A 131 25.93 6.92 -3.10
C GLU A 131 24.96 5.76 -2.78
N PHE A 132 24.14 5.34 -3.75
CA PHE A 132 23.10 4.29 -3.62
C PHE A 132 22.07 4.59 -2.51
N LYS A 133 21.81 5.87 -2.22
CA LYS A 133 20.82 6.30 -1.21
C LYS A 133 19.43 5.74 -1.43
N CYS A 134 19.08 5.40 -2.67
CA CYS A 134 17.82 4.74 -2.97
C CYS A 134 17.63 3.41 -2.23
N GLN A 135 18.70 2.67 -1.97
CA GLN A 135 18.68 1.44 -1.18
C GLN A 135 18.63 1.76 0.32
N GLU A 136 19.45 2.71 0.81
CA GLU A 136 19.49 3.09 2.22
C GLU A 136 18.20 3.74 2.70
N GLU A 137 17.58 4.57 1.85
CA GLU A 137 16.33 5.27 2.15
C GLU A 137 15.08 4.39 1.96
N CYS A 138 15.24 3.15 1.50
CA CYS A 138 14.10 2.26 1.30
C CYS A 138 13.60 1.69 2.62
N PRO A 139 12.39 2.08 3.10
CA PRO A 139 11.92 1.67 4.43
C PRO A 139 11.50 0.19 4.51
N THR A 140 11.53 -0.52 3.39
CA THR A 140 11.14 -1.93 3.29
C THR A 140 12.21 -2.80 2.67
N ASP A 141 13.42 -2.28 2.49
CA ASP A 141 14.55 -2.99 1.86
C ASP A 141 14.20 -3.58 0.49
N ALA A 142 13.27 -2.94 -0.23
CA ALA A 142 12.78 -3.43 -1.53
C ALA A 142 13.75 -3.20 -2.68
N ILE A 143 14.82 -2.46 -2.48
CA ILE A 143 15.82 -2.15 -3.51
C ILE A 143 17.14 -2.86 -3.17
N ASP A 144 17.61 -3.65 -4.10
CA ASP A 144 18.89 -4.34 -4.03
C ASP A 144 19.80 -3.87 -5.19
N VAL A 145 20.92 -3.26 -4.86
CA VAL A 145 21.90 -2.76 -5.83
C VAL A 145 23.19 -3.54 -5.64
N THR A 146 23.53 -4.35 -6.63
CA THR A 146 24.81 -5.08 -6.65
C THR A 146 25.86 -4.27 -7.41
N VAL A 147 26.96 -3.97 -6.72
CA VAL A 147 28.08 -3.18 -7.24
C VAL A 147 29.31 -4.05 -7.39
N GLN A 148 29.94 -4.04 -8.55
CA GLN A 148 31.23 -4.68 -8.76
C GLN A 148 32.31 -3.63 -8.80
N LYS A 149 33.33 -3.77 -7.93
CA LYS A 149 34.55 -2.94 -7.97
C LYS A 149 35.44 -3.39 -9.13
N ILE A 150 35.74 -2.48 -10.04
CA ILE A 150 36.64 -2.75 -11.18
C ILE A 150 37.98 -2.00 -10.96
N GLY A 151 39.02 -2.74 -10.66
CA GLY A 151 40.36 -2.20 -10.48
C GLY A 151 40.49 -1.28 -9.26
N LYS A 152 41.11 -0.09 -9.47
CA LYS A 152 41.33 0.92 -8.41
C LYS A 152 40.22 1.99 -8.39
N ASP A 153 39.16 1.83 -9.15
CA ASP A 153 38.07 2.80 -9.20
C ASP A 153 37.25 2.70 -7.90
N PRO A 154 37.17 3.76 -7.09
CA PRO A 154 36.43 3.76 -5.84
C PRO A 154 34.91 3.75 -6.08
N ALA A 155 34.40 4.22 -7.22
CA ALA A 155 33.00 4.36 -7.51
C ALA A 155 32.30 3.02 -7.79
N GLY A 156 33.03 2.00 -8.28
CA GLY A 156 32.46 0.72 -8.67
C GLY A 156 31.55 0.83 -9.91
N ARG A 157 31.03 -0.31 -10.35
CA ARG A 157 30.05 -0.39 -11.44
C ARG A 157 28.81 -1.12 -10.97
N ILE A 158 27.62 -0.55 -11.19
CA ILE A 158 26.38 -1.26 -10.98
C ILE A 158 26.32 -2.42 -11.97
N VAL A 159 26.24 -3.64 -11.46
CA VAL A 159 26.07 -4.85 -12.28
C VAL A 159 24.65 -5.38 -12.27
N ASP A 160 23.92 -5.10 -11.21
CA ASP A 160 22.51 -5.51 -11.09
C ASP A 160 21.74 -4.51 -10.22
N PHE A 161 20.52 -4.22 -10.61
CA PHE A 161 19.59 -3.40 -9.86
C PHE A 161 18.26 -4.12 -9.84
N LYS A 162 17.84 -4.55 -8.66
CA LYS A 162 16.58 -5.27 -8.48
C LYS A 162 15.62 -4.50 -7.58
N VAL A 163 14.36 -4.50 -7.97
CA VAL A 163 13.26 -4.09 -7.11
C VAL A 163 12.44 -5.31 -6.75
N LEU A 164 12.35 -5.59 -5.47
CA LEU A 164 11.45 -6.60 -4.93
C LEU A 164 10.05 -5.99 -4.85
N GLU A 165 9.27 -6.11 -5.93
CA GLU A 165 7.96 -5.46 -6.04
C GLU A 165 7.00 -5.88 -4.92
N GLU A 166 7.12 -7.11 -4.43
CA GLU A 166 6.32 -7.61 -3.31
C GLU A 166 6.65 -6.91 -1.98
N GLU A 167 7.85 -6.36 -1.86
CA GLU A 167 8.33 -5.62 -0.70
C GLU A 167 8.08 -4.11 -0.84
N CYS A 168 8.03 -3.61 -2.08
CA CYS A 168 7.88 -2.18 -2.37
C CYS A 168 6.49 -1.65 -1.98
N ILE A 169 6.46 -0.54 -1.24
CA ILE A 169 5.23 0.17 -0.85
C ILE A 169 4.99 1.45 -1.65
N PHE A 170 5.77 1.68 -2.68
CA PHE A 170 5.65 2.80 -3.63
C PHE A 170 5.65 4.18 -2.96
N CYS A 171 6.49 4.39 -1.94
CA CYS A 171 6.51 5.61 -1.12
C CYS A 171 7.21 6.83 -1.74
N LYS A 172 8.01 6.65 -2.81
CA LYS A 172 8.83 7.67 -3.49
C LYS A 172 10.14 8.08 -2.78
N LYS A 173 10.49 7.54 -1.62
CA LYS A 173 11.77 7.90 -0.98
C LYS A 173 12.97 7.66 -1.90
N CYS A 174 13.01 6.53 -2.62
CA CYS A 174 14.07 6.22 -3.57
C CYS A 174 14.11 7.18 -4.77
N GLU A 175 12.94 7.70 -5.24
CA GLU A 175 12.86 8.72 -6.28
C GLU A 175 13.48 10.03 -5.79
N SER A 176 13.08 10.49 -4.60
CA SER A 176 13.60 11.73 -3.99
C SER A 176 15.08 11.64 -3.62
N ALA A 177 15.57 10.44 -3.25
CA ALA A 177 16.96 10.23 -2.89
C ALA A 177 17.90 10.09 -4.10
N CYS A 178 17.38 9.93 -5.32
CA CYS A 178 18.18 9.71 -6.51
C CYS A 178 18.74 11.03 -7.06
N PRO A 179 20.06 11.26 -7.04
CA PRO A 179 20.65 12.51 -7.51
C PRO A 179 20.55 12.70 -9.04
N GLU A 180 20.31 11.61 -9.78
CA GLU A 180 20.25 11.62 -11.25
C GLU A 180 18.82 11.55 -11.81
N ASP A 181 17.80 11.67 -10.94
CA ASP A 181 16.39 11.50 -11.34
C ASP A 181 16.16 10.23 -12.20
N ALA A 182 16.86 9.15 -11.83
CA ALA A 182 16.79 7.90 -12.57
C ALA A 182 15.59 7.02 -12.17
N ILE A 183 14.93 7.31 -11.07
CA ILE A 183 13.85 6.52 -10.51
C ILE A 183 12.56 7.33 -10.57
N SER A 184 11.48 6.70 -11.04
CA SER A 184 10.13 7.28 -11.06
C SER A 184 9.13 6.32 -10.45
N VAL A 185 8.29 6.80 -9.54
CA VAL A 185 7.33 5.99 -8.79
C VAL A 185 5.90 6.52 -8.95
N ILE A 186 4.99 5.64 -9.34
CA ILE A 186 3.55 5.93 -9.36
C ILE A 186 2.90 5.26 -8.15
N LYS A 187 2.27 6.07 -7.29
CA LYS A 187 1.49 5.60 -6.14
C LYS A 187 0.07 5.26 -6.56
N PRO A 188 -0.51 4.15 -6.08
CA PRO A 188 -1.90 3.81 -6.39
C PRO A 188 -2.92 4.76 -5.74
N PHE A 189 -2.61 5.28 -4.56
CA PHE A 189 -3.48 6.22 -3.85
C PHE A 189 -2.95 7.65 -3.95
N ARG A 190 -3.84 8.59 -4.21
CA ARG A 190 -3.62 10.03 -4.10
C ARG A 190 -4.61 10.63 -3.12
N GLY A 191 -4.22 11.71 -2.46
CA GLY A 191 -5.05 12.30 -1.44
C GLY A 191 -4.45 13.53 -0.82
N SER A 192 -4.89 13.86 0.37
CA SER A 192 -4.34 14.89 1.22
C SER A 192 -4.25 14.42 2.67
N LEU A 193 -3.27 14.93 3.38
CA LEU A 193 -3.08 14.71 4.79
C LEU A 193 -3.26 16.05 5.51
N GLN A 194 -4.24 16.12 6.40
CA GLN A 194 -4.61 17.33 7.12
C GLN A 194 -4.30 17.16 8.60
N LEU A 195 -3.68 18.17 9.20
CA LEU A 195 -3.38 18.23 10.63
C LEU A 195 -4.08 19.44 11.26
N ASP A 196 -4.91 19.18 12.27
CA ASP A 196 -5.38 20.23 13.16
C ASP A 196 -4.35 20.44 14.28
N THR A 197 -3.55 21.48 14.13
CA THR A 197 -2.48 21.82 15.10
C THR A 197 -3.00 22.21 16.48
N ASN A 198 -4.27 22.62 16.58
CA ASN A 198 -4.88 22.97 17.87
C ASN A 198 -5.21 21.72 18.71
N LEU A 199 -5.47 20.61 18.05
CA LEU A 199 -5.76 19.34 18.71
C LEU A 199 -4.50 18.47 18.94
N CYS A 200 -3.40 18.78 18.23
CA CYS A 200 -2.17 18.00 18.31
C CYS A 200 -1.33 18.41 19.53
N PRO A 201 -1.14 17.55 20.53
CA PRO A 201 -0.32 17.91 21.70
C PRO A 201 1.16 18.04 21.32
N GLU A 202 1.83 19.03 21.96
CA GLU A 202 3.27 19.23 21.77
C GLU A 202 4.07 17.98 22.20
N GLY A 203 5.03 17.56 21.37
CA GLY A 203 5.89 16.42 21.63
C GLY A 203 5.23 15.05 21.44
N CYS A 204 3.97 14.99 21.02
CA CYS A 204 3.32 13.73 20.69
C CYS A 204 3.91 13.14 19.39
N GLN A 205 4.31 11.84 19.42
CA GLN A 205 4.96 11.15 18.30
C GLN A 205 4.17 9.94 17.79
N ILE A 206 2.97 9.68 18.30
CA ILE A 206 2.18 8.48 18.02
C ILE A 206 1.99 8.22 16.52
N CYS A 207 1.69 9.26 15.75
CA CYS A 207 1.47 9.14 14.31
C CYS A 207 2.79 8.97 13.52
N ALA A 208 3.90 9.49 14.02
CA ALA A 208 5.22 9.26 13.46
C ALA A 208 5.68 7.83 13.74
N ASP A 209 5.46 7.31 14.96
CA ASP A 209 5.83 5.95 15.35
C ASP A 209 5.18 4.85 14.48
N ILE A 210 4.03 5.11 13.86
CA ILE A 210 3.32 4.14 13.01
C ILE A 210 3.56 4.34 11.52
N CYS A 211 4.15 5.45 11.10
CA CYS A 211 4.26 5.79 9.69
C CYS A 211 5.29 4.88 8.97
N PRO A 212 4.87 4.03 8.01
CA PRO A 212 5.78 3.07 7.37
C PRO A 212 6.76 3.74 6.40
N THR A 213 6.54 4.99 6.07
CA THR A 213 7.34 5.75 5.10
C THR A 213 8.08 6.91 5.72
N GLU A 214 7.95 7.10 7.06
CA GLU A 214 8.50 8.25 7.77
C GLU A 214 8.08 9.61 7.17
N ALA A 215 6.89 9.63 6.52
CA ALA A 215 6.29 10.87 6.03
C ALA A 215 5.89 11.83 7.15
N LEU A 216 5.93 11.34 8.39
CA LEU A 216 5.64 12.09 9.61
C LEU A 216 6.86 12.00 10.52
N SER A 217 7.36 13.13 10.96
CA SER A 217 8.49 13.24 11.89
C SER A 217 8.27 14.36 12.90
N ILE A 218 9.08 14.41 13.93
CA ILE A 218 9.03 15.49 14.91
C ILE A 218 10.20 16.43 14.65
N GLY A 219 9.89 17.71 14.43
CA GLY A 219 10.87 18.76 14.24
C GLY A 219 11.59 19.15 15.54
N GLU A 220 12.61 20.00 15.41
CA GLU A 220 13.38 20.55 16.56
C GLU A 220 12.49 21.35 17.51
N ASP A 221 11.45 21.98 17.00
CA ASP A 221 10.43 22.71 17.76
C ASP A 221 9.40 21.80 18.43
N LYS A 222 9.61 20.48 18.43
CA LYS A 222 8.72 19.43 18.95
C LYS A 222 7.34 19.38 18.31
N LYS A 223 7.19 19.99 17.15
CA LYS A 223 5.97 19.91 16.35
C LYS A 223 6.06 18.82 15.29
N LEU A 224 4.89 18.33 14.89
CA LEU A 224 4.79 17.34 13.81
C LEU A 224 5.12 18.00 12.46
N VAL A 225 6.08 17.41 11.76
CA VAL A 225 6.46 17.77 10.39
C VAL A 225 5.87 16.72 9.45
N ILE A 226 5.30 17.18 8.34
CA ILE A 226 4.66 16.34 7.33
C ILE A 226 5.42 16.49 6.02
N THR A 227 5.98 15.39 5.52
CA THR A 227 6.54 15.28 4.17
C THR A 227 5.56 14.49 3.31
N GLU A 228 4.52 15.17 2.82
CA GLU A 228 3.39 14.52 2.14
C GLU A 228 3.83 13.77 0.87
N GLU A 229 4.95 14.16 0.29
CA GLU A 229 5.55 13.46 -0.85
C GLU A 229 5.78 11.97 -0.58
N PHE A 230 6.15 11.59 0.64
CA PHE A 230 6.37 10.20 1.01
C PHE A 230 5.12 9.48 1.50
N CYS A 231 4.02 10.21 1.70
CA CYS A 231 2.78 9.62 2.18
C CYS A 231 2.17 8.66 1.15
N ILE A 232 1.84 7.44 1.56
CA ILE A 232 1.11 6.44 0.76
C ILE A 232 -0.39 6.44 1.06
N TYR A 233 -0.88 7.42 1.78
CA TYR A 233 -2.28 7.62 2.16
C TYR A 233 -2.95 6.39 2.77
N CYS A 234 -2.19 5.58 3.52
CA CYS A 234 -2.70 4.38 4.19
C CYS A 234 -3.73 4.70 5.29
N GLY A 235 -3.55 5.81 6.01
CA GLY A 235 -4.43 6.23 7.10
C GLY A 235 -4.08 5.62 8.47
N ALA A 236 -2.95 4.93 8.63
CA ALA A 236 -2.54 4.37 9.91
C ALA A 236 -2.38 5.45 11.00
N CYS A 237 -1.82 6.61 10.65
CA CYS A 237 -1.68 7.76 11.55
C CYS A 237 -3.02 8.27 12.08
N GLN A 238 -4.06 8.26 11.25
CA GLN A 238 -5.42 8.63 11.63
C GLN A 238 -6.02 7.60 12.61
N GLN A 239 -5.74 6.31 12.42
CA GLN A 239 -6.25 5.23 13.28
C GLN A 239 -5.66 5.26 14.69
N VAL A 240 -4.40 5.70 14.84
CA VAL A 240 -3.71 5.71 16.13
C VAL A 240 -3.82 7.03 16.89
N CYS A 241 -4.26 8.11 16.25
CA CYS A 241 -4.35 9.43 16.88
C CYS A 241 -5.50 9.50 17.90
N PRO A 242 -5.24 9.61 19.20
CA PRO A 242 -6.29 9.66 20.22
C PRO A 242 -7.10 10.96 20.13
N GLU A 243 -6.45 12.06 19.75
CA GLU A 243 -7.05 13.39 19.64
C GLU A 243 -7.76 13.62 18.31
N LYS A 244 -7.68 12.66 17.37
CA LYS A 244 -8.22 12.80 16.00
C LYS A 244 -7.72 14.03 15.26
N ALA A 245 -6.53 14.50 15.63
CA ALA A 245 -5.90 15.71 15.07
C ALA A 245 -5.44 15.52 13.61
N ILE A 246 -5.28 14.30 13.14
CA ILE A 246 -4.81 13.99 11.79
C ILE A 246 -5.88 13.28 10.97
N LYS A 247 -6.08 13.71 9.74
CA LYS A 247 -7.04 13.16 8.80
C LYS A 247 -6.39 12.86 7.47
N VAL A 248 -6.69 11.70 6.92
CA VAL A 248 -6.24 11.27 5.59
C VAL A 248 -7.43 11.12 4.66
N ASP A 249 -7.50 11.99 3.66
CA ASP A 249 -8.52 11.95 2.63
C ASP A 249 -7.92 11.37 1.34
N ARG A 250 -8.45 10.24 0.85
CA ARG A 250 -8.07 9.67 -0.44
C ARG A 250 -8.97 10.27 -1.52
N THR A 251 -8.39 11.05 -2.43
CA THR A 251 -9.14 11.74 -3.47
C THR A 251 -9.17 10.98 -4.79
N GLU A 252 -8.23 10.07 -5.00
CA GLU A 252 -8.12 9.31 -6.23
C GLU A 252 -7.45 7.95 -5.98
N VAL A 253 -7.87 6.94 -6.73
CA VAL A 253 -7.20 5.65 -6.84
C VAL A 253 -6.85 5.42 -8.30
N LEU A 254 -5.57 5.20 -8.59
CA LEU A 254 -5.08 4.93 -9.95
C LEU A 254 -5.16 3.43 -10.23
N HIS A 255 -5.88 3.05 -11.26
CA HIS A 255 -6.14 1.65 -11.60
C HIS A 255 -6.50 1.44 -13.07
N THR A 256 -6.47 0.19 -13.52
CA THR A 256 -6.97 -0.22 -14.83
C THR A 256 -8.50 -0.12 -14.90
N ASP A 257 -9.06 -0.04 -16.11
CA ASP A 257 -10.51 -0.03 -16.27
C ASP A 257 -11.15 -1.35 -15.80
N VAL A 258 -12.15 -1.23 -14.91
CA VAL A 258 -13.01 -2.34 -14.50
C VAL A 258 -14.46 -1.87 -14.37
N LYS A 259 -15.40 -2.74 -14.73
CA LYS A 259 -16.85 -2.44 -14.68
C LYS A 259 -17.55 -3.32 -13.63
N SER A 260 -17.17 -3.17 -12.38
CA SER A 260 -17.70 -4.00 -11.29
C SER A 260 -18.38 -3.17 -10.21
N GLY A 261 -19.55 -3.65 -9.75
CA GLY A 261 -20.22 -3.08 -8.59
C GLY A 261 -19.48 -3.34 -7.28
N ALA A 262 -18.67 -4.40 -7.20
CA ALA A 262 -17.83 -4.69 -6.04
C ALA A 262 -16.75 -3.60 -5.88
N TRP A 263 -16.11 -3.23 -7.01
CA TRP A 263 -15.13 -2.14 -7.02
C TRP A 263 -15.72 -0.79 -6.61
N VAL A 264 -16.91 -0.44 -7.14
CA VAL A 264 -17.59 0.81 -6.76
C VAL A 264 -17.83 0.87 -5.26
N LYS A 265 -18.32 -0.23 -4.65
CA LYS A 265 -18.52 -0.31 -3.20
C LYS A 265 -17.22 -0.17 -2.40
N ALA A 266 -16.12 -0.73 -2.90
CA ALA A 266 -14.81 -0.54 -2.28
C ALA A 266 -14.36 0.92 -2.35
N LEU A 267 -14.53 1.58 -3.51
CA LEU A 267 -14.22 2.99 -3.69
C LEU A 267 -15.03 3.90 -2.76
N GLU A 268 -16.33 3.65 -2.59
CA GLU A 268 -17.20 4.40 -1.66
C GLU A 268 -16.67 4.39 -0.22
N LYS A 269 -16.01 3.31 0.17
CA LYS A 269 -15.42 3.15 1.50
C LYS A 269 -14.00 3.73 1.61
N LEU A 270 -13.28 3.83 0.50
CA LEU A 270 -11.88 4.23 0.45
C LEU A 270 -11.67 5.70 0.14
N THR A 271 -12.55 6.30 -0.64
CA THR A 271 -12.35 7.62 -1.25
C THR A 271 -13.49 8.59 -0.97
N SER A 272 -13.33 9.82 -1.43
CA SER A 272 -14.36 10.84 -1.38
C SER A 272 -15.51 10.53 -2.36
N TYR A 273 -16.73 10.93 -1.97
CA TYR A 273 -17.93 10.82 -2.82
C TYR A 273 -17.74 11.44 -4.21
N GLY A 274 -17.01 12.57 -4.28
CA GLY A 274 -16.72 13.24 -5.55
C GLY A 274 -15.92 12.39 -6.53
N PHE A 275 -14.99 11.57 -6.05
CA PHE A 275 -14.25 10.62 -6.89
C PHE A 275 -15.16 9.49 -7.39
N VAL A 276 -15.97 8.91 -6.51
CA VAL A 276 -16.91 7.84 -6.87
C VAL A 276 -17.89 8.30 -7.96
N VAL A 277 -18.44 9.52 -7.83
CA VAL A 277 -19.34 10.10 -8.84
C VAL A 277 -18.66 10.26 -10.20
N LYS A 278 -17.41 10.74 -10.23
CA LYS A 278 -16.62 10.83 -11.47
C LYS A 278 -16.40 9.46 -12.10
N GLU A 279 -16.02 8.49 -11.30
CA GLU A 279 -15.75 7.11 -11.73
C GLU A 279 -17.01 6.45 -12.34
N VAL A 280 -18.15 6.55 -11.65
CA VAL A 280 -19.43 6.03 -12.12
C VAL A 280 -19.94 6.83 -13.32
N GLY A 281 -19.79 8.16 -13.30
CA GLY A 281 -20.22 9.05 -14.38
C GLY A 281 -19.46 8.81 -15.68
N SER A 282 -18.15 8.61 -15.61
CA SER A 282 -17.32 8.29 -16.77
C SER A 282 -17.77 6.98 -17.44
N LYS A 283 -18.12 5.96 -16.64
CA LYS A 283 -18.62 4.66 -17.12
C LYS A 283 -20.02 4.79 -17.76
N SER A 284 -20.90 5.60 -17.19
CA SER A 284 -22.24 5.82 -17.78
C SER A 284 -22.19 6.62 -19.08
N GLY A 285 -21.30 7.59 -19.19
CA GLY A 285 -21.06 8.35 -20.42
C GLY A 285 -20.52 7.48 -21.56
N LYS A 286 -19.53 6.63 -21.29
CA LYS A 286 -19.00 5.66 -22.26
C LYS A 286 -20.09 4.68 -22.73
N LYS A 287 -20.88 4.11 -21.81
CA LYS A 287 -22.00 3.22 -22.16
C LYS A 287 -23.08 3.91 -23.02
N ARG A 288 -23.38 5.18 -22.74
CA ARG A 288 -24.36 5.95 -23.52
C ARG A 288 -23.81 6.21 -24.92
N HIS A 289 -22.53 6.54 -25.05
CA HIS A 289 -21.85 6.76 -26.32
C HIS A 289 -21.76 5.48 -27.17
N GLU A 290 -21.41 4.34 -26.58
CA GLU A 290 -21.42 3.03 -27.26
C GLU A 290 -22.82 2.63 -27.74
N ARG A 291 -23.86 2.83 -26.90
CA ARG A 291 -25.27 2.58 -27.30
C ARG A 291 -25.70 3.49 -28.46
N THR A 292 -25.31 4.76 -28.44
CA THR A 292 -25.63 5.70 -29.50
C THR A 292 -24.92 5.31 -30.80
N LYS A 293 -23.65 4.92 -30.76
CA LYS A 293 -22.91 4.40 -31.93
C LYS A 293 -23.59 3.16 -32.52
N ASN A 294 -24.01 2.22 -31.67
CA ASN A 294 -24.68 1.00 -32.12
C ASN A 294 -26.09 1.24 -32.68
N LEU A 295 -26.76 2.34 -32.29
CA LEU A 295 -28.08 2.73 -32.80
C LEU A 295 -28.02 3.56 -34.09
N VAL A 296 -26.92 4.27 -34.33
CA VAL A 296 -26.77 5.22 -35.46
C VAL A 296 -25.92 4.63 -36.59
N GLY A 297 -25.32 3.44 -36.41
CA GLY A 297 -24.66 2.70 -37.47
C GLY A 297 -23.42 3.39 -38.08
N PHE A 298 -22.59 4.02 -37.22
CA PHE A 298 -21.27 4.54 -37.62
C PHE A 298 -20.13 3.71 -37.09
#